data_52e7caf9a1df9a894e164889d011c483
#
_entry.id   52e7caf9a1df9a894e164889d011c483
#
_cell.length_a   1.000
_cell.length_b   1.000
_cell.length_c   1.000
_cell.angle_alpha   90.00
_cell.angle_beta   90.00
_cell.angle_gamma   90.00
#
_symmetry.space_group_name_H-M   'P 1'
#
loop_
_entity.id
_entity.type
_entity.pdbx_description
1 polymer ?
#
loop_
_entity_poly.entity_id
_entity_poly.type
_entity_poly.pdbx_seq_one_letter_code
_entity_poly.pdbx_strand_id
1 'polypeptide(L)'
;MSLSGTLPMTRRCFFATAGLGVAPGAASAGESAAGTADLPRAALLSGGDAKTYLLVFDTGQEVMRGLLAFARKHKLVAGHLTGIGAVRDAVLGYFDPHKKAYLRTHEKGQADVLSLTGNLALVKGEPFFHVHVALGRRDGSARGGHLFEATVRPTVELVLTAYPRPVRRKTDPETGLPLLDP
;
A
#
# COMPACT_ATOMS: atom_id res chain seq x y z
N MET A 1 28.38 -55.72 32.59
CA MET A 1 27.85 -56.27 31.32
C MET A 1 27.51 -55.14 30.41
N SER A 2 28.33 -54.99 29.38
CA SER A 2 28.28 -53.96 28.35
C SER A 2 27.35 -54.44 27.24
N LEU A 3 26.50 -53.55 26.69
CA LEU A 3 26.01 -53.69 25.32
C LEU A 3 25.85 -52.29 24.70
N SER A 4 26.84 -51.95 23.90
CA SER A 4 26.84 -50.87 22.95
C SER A 4 25.96 -51.24 21.75
N GLY A 5 25.08 -50.37 21.37
CA GLY A 5 24.27 -50.46 20.14
C GLY A 5 24.38 -49.19 19.32
N THR A 6 25.30 -49.20 18.37
CA THR A 6 25.51 -48.12 17.41
C THR A 6 24.51 -48.26 16.28
N LEU A 7 23.71 -47.23 15.99
CA LEU A 7 22.87 -47.09 14.80
C LEU A 7 23.61 -46.31 13.72
N PRO A 8 23.66 -46.76 12.45
CA PRO A 8 24.24 -45.98 11.38
C PRO A 8 23.21 -45.04 10.77
N MET A 9 23.49 -43.77 10.79
CA MET A 9 22.74 -42.73 10.08
C MET A 9 23.47 -42.45 8.76
N THR A 10 22.89 -42.87 7.64
CA THR A 10 23.25 -42.32 6.31
C THR A 10 22.05 -42.32 5.40
N ARG A 11 21.42 -41.15 5.25
CA ARG A 11 20.72 -40.82 4.00
C ARG A 11 21.14 -39.43 3.59
N ARG A 12 22.09 -39.38 2.68
CA ARG A 12 22.44 -38.20 1.88
C ARG A 12 21.32 -37.98 0.88
N CYS A 13 20.55 -36.92 1.04
CA CYS A 13 19.70 -36.40 -0.03
C CYS A 13 20.57 -35.58 -0.97
N PHE A 14 20.82 -36.09 -2.17
CA PHE A 14 21.36 -35.31 -3.28
C PHE A 14 20.24 -34.41 -3.81
N PHE A 15 20.36 -33.11 -3.62
CA PHE A 15 19.59 -32.15 -4.41
C PHE A 15 20.34 -31.90 -5.70
N ALA A 16 19.77 -32.38 -6.80
CA ALA A 16 20.21 -32.01 -8.14
C ALA A 16 19.75 -30.58 -8.43
N THR A 17 20.70 -29.65 -8.53
CA THR A 17 20.43 -28.28 -9.00
C THR A 17 20.30 -28.33 -10.53
N ALA A 18 19.08 -28.32 -11.04
CA ALA A 18 18.82 -28.01 -12.44
C ALA A 18 18.90 -26.48 -12.60
N GLY A 19 19.97 -25.98 -13.17
CA GLY A 19 20.15 -24.60 -13.55
C GLY A 19 19.21 -24.24 -14.71
N LEU A 20 18.17 -23.49 -14.45
CA LEU A 20 17.40 -22.78 -15.48
C LEU A 20 18.07 -21.42 -15.68
N GLY A 21 18.79 -21.31 -16.80
CA GLY A 21 19.33 -20.04 -17.28
C GLY A 21 18.20 -19.12 -17.69
N VAL A 22 17.99 -18.05 -16.88
CA VAL A 22 17.13 -16.92 -17.27
C VAL A 22 18.00 -15.95 -18.08
N ALA A 23 17.74 -15.85 -19.37
CA ALA A 23 18.32 -14.81 -20.21
C ALA A 23 17.81 -13.43 -19.79
N PRO A 24 18.66 -12.40 -19.74
CA PRO A 24 18.21 -11.05 -19.44
C PRO A 24 17.50 -10.47 -20.66
N GLY A 25 16.15 -10.44 -20.61
CA GLY A 25 15.36 -9.66 -21.53
C GLY A 25 15.54 -8.18 -21.20
N ALA A 26 16.17 -7.43 -22.12
CA ALA A 26 16.25 -5.99 -22.04
C ALA A 26 14.83 -5.39 -22.15
N ALA A 27 14.28 -4.94 -21.02
CA ALA A 27 13.10 -4.11 -21.03
C ALA A 27 13.50 -2.69 -21.44
N SER A 28 13.10 -2.27 -22.64
CA SER A 28 13.18 -0.90 -23.10
C SER A 28 12.37 0.01 -22.18
N ALA A 29 13.02 0.98 -21.54
CA ALA A 29 12.35 2.04 -20.81
C ALA A 29 11.64 2.95 -21.83
N GLY A 30 10.35 2.72 -22.02
CA GLY A 30 9.49 3.63 -22.76
C GLY A 30 9.19 4.87 -21.91
N GLU A 31 9.52 6.04 -22.42
CA GLU A 31 9.11 7.33 -21.87
C GLU A 31 7.59 7.41 -21.79
N SER A 32 7.08 7.51 -20.56
CA SER A 32 5.65 7.67 -20.27
C SER A 32 5.27 9.14 -20.39
N ALA A 33 4.32 9.43 -21.26
CA ALA A 33 3.69 10.73 -21.41
C ALA A 33 3.08 11.23 -20.10
N ALA A 34 3.38 12.46 -19.74
CA ALA A 34 2.81 13.18 -18.60
C ALA A 34 1.28 13.28 -18.77
N GLY A 35 0.51 12.59 -17.91
CA GLY A 35 -0.95 12.66 -17.90
C GLY A 35 -1.67 11.41 -17.37
N THR A 36 -1.07 10.24 -17.48
CA THR A 36 -1.60 8.98 -16.94
C THR A 36 -0.70 8.34 -15.89
N ALA A 37 0.40 8.99 -15.57
CA ALA A 37 1.49 8.44 -14.76
C ALA A 37 1.11 8.05 -13.32
N ASP A 38 0.04 8.62 -12.77
CA ASP A 38 -0.38 8.36 -11.39
C ASP A 38 -1.49 7.32 -11.26
N LEU A 39 -2.16 6.93 -12.37
CA LEU A 39 -3.21 5.92 -12.28
C LEU A 39 -2.63 4.53 -12.09
N PRO A 40 -3.02 3.79 -11.03
CA PRO A 40 -2.64 2.39 -10.89
C PRO A 40 -3.28 1.53 -11.98
N ARG A 41 -2.66 0.41 -12.32
CA ARG A 41 -3.32 -0.67 -13.03
C ARG A 41 -4.45 -1.20 -12.16
N ALA A 42 -5.62 -1.47 -12.75
CA ALA A 42 -6.79 -1.86 -11.98
C ALA A 42 -7.55 -2.99 -12.64
N ALA A 43 -8.03 -3.93 -11.83
CA ALA A 43 -8.98 -4.96 -12.24
C ALA A 43 -10.21 -4.92 -11.32
N LEU A 44 -11.39 -5.04 -11.89
CA LEU A 44 -12.64 -5.23 -11.14
C LEU A 44 -12.72 -6.70 -10.72
N LEU A 45 -12.66 -6.97 -9.40
CA LEU A 45 -12.73 -8.32 -8.85
C LEU A 45 -14.16 -8.78 -8.60
N SER A 46 -15.04 -7.87 -8.19
CA SER A 46 -16.47 -8.14 -8.04
C SER A 46 -17.30 -6.90 -8.34
N GLY A 47 -18.51 -7.12 -8.89
CA GLY A 47 -19.50 -6.08 -9.19
C GLY A 47 -20.78 -6.31 -8.39
N GLY A 48 -21.68 -5.33 -8.44
CA GLY A 48 -22.94 -5.29 -7.69
C GLY A 48 -23.05 -3.94 -6.98
N ASP A 49 -23.76 -3.91 -5.84
CA ASP A 49 -23.91 -2.67 -5.07
C ASP A 49 -22.56 -2.19 -4.53
N ALA A 50 -21.71 -3.10 -4.03
CA ALA A 50 -20.33 -2.82 -3.72
C ALA A 50 -19.40 -3.35 -4.82
N LYS A 51 -18.45 -2.52 -5.28
CA LYS A 51 -17.46 -2.90 -6.29
C LYS A 51 -16.09 -3.06 -5.65
N THR A 52 -15.45 -4.19 -5.91
CA THR A 52 -14.10 -4.44 -5.40
C THR A 52 -13.09 -4.41 -6.54
N TYR A 53 -12.05 -3.61 -6.38
CA TYR A 53 -10.97 -3.42 -7.34
C TYR A 53 -9.64 -3.91 -6.76
N LEU A 54 -8.87 -4.61 -7.58
CA LEU A 54 -7.43 -4.77 -7.36
C LEU A 54 -6.74 -3.57 -8.03
N LEU A 55 -5.94 -2.85 -7.27
CA LEU A 55 -5.12 -1.73 -7.74
C LEU A 55 -3.66 -2.11 -7.61
N VAL A 56 -2.90 -2.03 -8.67
CA VAL A 56 -1.47 -2.33 -8.69
C VAL A 56 -0.71 -1.08 -9.11
N PHE A 57 0.11 -0.58 -8.21
CA PHE A 57 0.99 0.56 -8.45
C PHE A 57 2.37 0.07 -8.87
N ASP A 58 2.88 0.63 -9.94
CA ASP A 58 4.21 0.32 -10.48
C ASP A 58 5.29 1.26 -9.91
N THR A 59 6.54 0.87 -10.07
CA THR A 59 7.69 1.66 -9.61
C THR A 59 7.61 3.12 -10.07
N GLY A 60 7.79 4.04 -9.14
CA GLY A 60 7.81 5.48 -9.37
C GLY A 60 6.46 6.17 -9.23
N GLN A 61 5.36 5.43 -9.23
CA GLN A 61 4.03 6.01 -8.96
C GLN A 61 3.92 6.45 -7.50
N GLU A 62 3.10 7.47 -7.26
CA GLU A 62 2.80 7.96 -5.91
C GLU A 62 1.40 7.47 -5.49
N VAL A 63 1.36 6.76 -4.35
CA VAL A 63 0.18 6.03 -3.89
C VAL A 63 -1.03 6.94 -3.67
N MET A 64 -0.88 8.04 -2.94
CA MET A 64 -2.01 8.91 -2.57
C MET A 64 -2.58 9.65 -3.78
N ARG A 65 -1.71 10.13 -4.67
CA ARG A 65 -2.15 10.76 -5.94
C ARG A 65 -2.88 9.77 -6.84
N GLY A 66 -2.34 8.55 -6.96
CA GLY A 66 -2.96 7.51 -7.77
C GLY A 66 -4.32 7.07 -7.24
N LEU A 67 -4.46 6.93 -5.91
CA LEU A 67 -5.75 6.65 -5.27
C LEU A 67 -6.77 7.75 -5.57
N LEU A 68 -6.39 9.03 -5.41
CA LEU A 68 -7.28 10.16 -5.70
C LEU A 68 -7.67 10.24 -7.18
N ALA A 69 -6.71 10.03 -8.08
CA ALA A 69 -6.97 9.99 -9.52
C ALA A 69 -7.93 8.86 -9.88
N PHE A 70 -7.74 7.66 -9.31
CA PHE A 70 -8.62 6.51 -9.50
C PHE A 70 -10.03 6.80 -8.98
N ALA A 71 -10.17 7.33 -7.75
CA ALA A 71 -11.47 7.64 -7.17
C ALA A 71 -12.26 8.67 -7.99
N ARG A 72 -11.60 9.73 -8.48
CA ARG A 72 -12.22 10.74 -9.36
C ARG A 72 -12.66 10.13 -10.69
N LYS A 73 -11.78 9.37 -11.36
CA LYS A 73 -12.08 8.71 -12.63
C LYS A 73 -13.31 7.80 -12.54
N HIS A 74 -13.44 7.06 -11.43
CA HIS A 74 -14.53 6.11 -11.20
C HIS A 74 -15.69 6.68 -10.40
N LYS A 75 -15.65 8.00 -10.06
CA LYS A 75 -16.67 8.71 -9.28
C LYS A 75 -17.01 8.00 -7.96
N LEU A 76 -15.99 7.51 -7.27
CA LEU A 76 -16.16 6.79 -6.01
C LEU A 76 -16.48 7.77 -4.88
N VAL A 77 -17.43 7.40 -4.03
CA VAL A 77 -17.99 8.28 -2.99
C VAL A 77 -17.80 7.74 -1.57
N ALA A 78 -17.47 6.48 -1.43
CA ALA A 78 -17.17 5.81 -0.16
C ALA A 78 -16.42 4.52 -0.44
N GLY A 79 -15.64 4.03 0.52
CA GLY A 79 -14.94 2.76 0.41
C GLY A 79 -13.96 2.52 1.53
N HIS A 80 -13.38 1.33 1.51
CA HIS A 80 -12.22 0.99 2.32
C HIS A 80 -11.17 0.31 1.46
N LEU A 81 -9.92 0.37 1.89
CA LEU A 81 -8.81 -0.27 1.20
C LEU A 81 -7.85 -0.91 2.19
N THR A 82 -7.19 -1.96 1.71
CA THR A 82 -6.08 -2.60 2.38
C THR A 82 -5.07 -3.09 1.35
N GLY A 83 -3.81 -3.24 1.77
CA GLY A 83 -2.80 -3.76 0.88
C GLY A 83 -1.41 -3.86 1.47
N ILE A 84 -0.51 -4.35 0.64
CA ILE A 84 0.90 -4.60 0.93
C ILE A 84 1.76 -4.18 -0.26
N GLY A 85 3.08 -4.27 -0.11
CA GLY A 85 4.03 -3.98 -1.19
C GLY A 85 5.33 -3.42 -0.67
N ALA A 86 5.93 -2.51 -1.42
CA ALA A 86 7.13 -1.80 -0.96
C ALA A 86 7.25 -0.41 -1.58
N VAL A 87 7.93 0.47 -0.86
CA VAL A 87 8.16 1.87 -1.24
C VAL A 87 9.63 2.23 -1.07
N ARG A 88 10.11 3.23 -1.81
CA ARG A 88 11.47 3.75 -1.64
C ARG A 88 11.52 4.96 -0.71
N ASP A 89 10.44 5.74 -0.66
CA ASP A 89 10.31 6.93 0.17
C ASP A 89 8.86 7.09 0.62
N ALA A 90 8.65 7.56 1.86
CA ALA A 90 7.32 7.90 2.36
C ALA A 90 7.36 9.10 3.30
N VAL A 91 6.24 9.83 3.38
CA VAL A 91 6.00 10.87 4.38
C VAL A 91 4.88 10.41 5.29
N LEU A 92 5.22 10.20 6.55
CA LEU A 92 4.30 9.76 7.59
C LEU A 92 3.91 10.93 8.50
N GLY A 93 2.77 10.81 9.18
CA GLY A 93 2.30 11.78 10.14
C GLY A 93 1.87 11.17 11.46
N TYR A 94 2.16 11.91 12.52
CA TYR A 94 1.58 11.72 13.85
C TYR A 94 0.81 12.99 14.20
N PHE A 95 -0.49 12.86 14.51
CA PHE A 95 -1.29 14.00 14.92
C PHE A 95 -1.00 14.37 16.37
N ASP A 96 -0.47 15.56 16.59
CA ASP A 96 -0.26 16.13 17.92
C ASP A 96 -1.53 16.87 18.37
N PRO A 97 -2.27 16.35 19.36
CA PRO A 97 -3.53 16.95 19.79
C PRO A 97 -3.34 18.31 20.49
N HIS A 98 -2.18 18.56 21.09
CA HIS A 98 -1.88 19.84 21.72
C HIS A 98 -1.61 20.95 20.71
N LYS A 99 -0.91 20.59 19.62
CA LYS A 99 -0.62 21.53 18.52
C LYS A 99 -1.73 21.58 17.48
N LYS A 100 -2.69 20.66 17.54
CA LYS A 100 -3.73 20.45 16.53
C LYS A 100 -3.14 20.37 15.10
N ALA A 101 -2.01 19.68 14.98
CA ALA A 101 -1.23 19.60 13.75
C ALA A 101 -0.51 18.26 13.63
N TYR A 102 -0.22 17.87 12.37
CA TYR A 102 0.58 16.69 12.11
C TYR A 102 2.07 17.00 12.23
N LEU A 103 2.78 16.19 13.02
CA LEU A 103 4.23 16.07 12.98
C LEU A 103 4.58 15.12 11.83
N ARG A 104 5.30 15.63 10.82
CA ARG A 104 5.67 14.84 9.64
C ARG A 104 7.06 14.22 9.83
N THR A 105 7.18 12.94 9.45
CA THR A 105 8.45 12.20 9.43
C THR A 105 8.68 11.65 8.03
N HIS A 106 9.90 11.86 7.51
CA HIS A 106 10.30 11.31 6.23
C HIS A 106 11.01 9.96 6.45
N GLU A 107 10.45 8.91 5.87
CA GLU A 107 11.07 7.61 5.73
C GLU A 107 11.78 7.55 4.38
N LYS A 108 13.12 7.59 4.42
CA LYS A 108 13.96 7.54 3.23
C LYS A 108 14.51 6.13 3.03
N GLY A 109 14.54 5.71 1.77
CA GLY A 109 15.06 4.41 1.36
C GLY A 109 13.98 3.32 1.31
N GLN A 110 14.41 2.15 0.85
CA GLN A 110 13.52 1.00 0.66
C GLN A 110 12.91 0.53 1.98
N ALA A 111 11.58 0.37 1.99
CA ALA A 111 10.84 -0.22 3.09
C ALA A 111 9.66 -1.05 2.56
N ASP A 112 9.38 -2.17 3.22
CA ASP A 112 8.24 -3.00 2.89
C ASP A 112 6.96 -2.41 3.49
N VAL A 113 5.89 -2.38 2.73
CA VAL A 113 4.56 -2.05 3.23
C VAL A 113 3.98 -3.30 3.88
N LEU A 114 4.14 -3.41 5.21
CA LEU A 114 3.63 -4.53 6.00
C LEU A 114 2.11 -4.52 6.08
N SER A 115 1.53 -3.33 6.13
CA SER A 115 0.09 -3.10 6.11
C SER A 115 -0.17 -1.66 5.67
N LEU A 116 -1.07 -1.49 4.74
CA LEU A 116 -1.67 -0.22 4.39
C LEU A 116 -3.17 -0.39 4.50
N THR A 117 -3.83 0.48 5.25
CA THR A 117 -5.28 0.43 5.43
C THR A 117 -5.86 1.83 5.48
N GLY A 118 -7.08 1.98 5.00
CA GLY A 118 -7.73 3.28 4.99
C GLY A 118 -9.16 3.24 4.53
N ASN A 119 -9.76 4.42 4.49
CA ASN A 119 -11.10 4.61 3.97
C ASN A 119 -11.18 5.80 3.03
N LEU A 120 -12.16 5.73 2.14
CA LEU A 120 -12.58 6.78 1.22
C LEU A 120 -13.89 7.37 1.72
N ALA A 121 -13.96 8.70 1.79
CA ALA A 121 -15.18 9.46 2.04
C ALA A 121 -15.08 10.81 1.32
N LEU A 122 -16.15 11.61 1.34
CA LEU A 122 -16.17 12.93 0.70
C LEU A 122 -15.89 14.05 1.71
N VAL A 123 -15.01 14.96 1.33
CA VAL A 123 -14.82 16.25 1.99
C VAL A 123 -15.28 17.34 1.03
N LYS A 124 -16.30 18.08 1.37
CA LYS A 124 -16.91 19.14 0.51
C LYS A 124 -17.26 18.64 -0.91
N GLY A 125 -17.66 17.35 -1.02
CA GLY A 125 -18.03 16.74 -2.29
C GLY A 125 -16.88 16.08 -3.07
N GLU A 126 -15.63 16.29 -2.66
CA GLU A 126 -14.45 15.70 -3.30
C GLU A 126 -13.97 14.43 -2.57
N PRO A 127 -13.47 13.42 -3.31
CA PRO A 127 -12.87 12.23 -2.72
C PRO A 127 -11.71 12.57 -1.78
N PHE A 128 -11.71 11.95 -0.62
CA PHE A 128 -10.66 12.09 0.37
C PHE A 128 -10.33 10.70 0.94
N PHE A 129 -9.05 10.33 0.89
CA PHE A 129 -8.55 9.11 1.52
C PHE A 129 -7.90 9.42 2.87
N HIS A 130 -8.33 8.69 3.89
CA HIS A 130 -7.64 8.62 5.16
C HIS A 130 -6.94 7.27 5.25
N VAL A 131 -5.61 7.29 5.19
CA VAL A 131 -4.77 6.09 5.06
C VAL A 131 -3.72 6.08 6.16
N HIS A 132 -3.57 4.93 6.78
CA HIS A 132 -2.45 4.62 7.67
C HIS A 132 -1.61 3.50 7.07
N VAL A 133 -0.32 3.50 7.41
CA VAL A 133 0.64 2.52 6.92
C VAL A 133 1.58 2.07 8.03
N ALA A 134 1.98 0.80 8.00
CA ALA A 134 3.11 0.24 8.74
C ALA A 134 4.19 -0.16 7.73
N LEU A 135 5.39 0.37 7.90
CA LEU A 135 6.56 0.15 7.05
C LEU A 135 7.59 -0.68 7.80
N GLY A 136 8.02 -1.79 7.19
CA GLY A 136 9.09 -2.66 7.67
C GLY A 136 10.44 -2.24 7.11
N ARG A 137 11.42 -2.08 7.97
CA ARG A 137 12.79 -1.72 7.60
C ARG A 137 13.69 -2.95 7.50
N ARG A 138 14.85 -2.78 6.87
CA ARG A 138 15.86 -3.84 6.69
C ARG A 138 16.31 -4.51 7.99
N ASP A 139 16.33 -3.78 9.09
CA ASP A 139 16.71 -4.26 10.42
C ASP A 139 15.57 -4.97 11.18
N GLY A 140 14.41 -5.14 10.54
CA GLY A 140 13.22 -5.72 11.15
C GLY A 140 12.41 -4.76 12.01
N SER A 141 12.86 -3.52 12.19
CA SER A 141 12.07 -2.50 12.87
C SER A 141 10.91 -2.03 11.99
N ALA A 142 9.84 -1.58 12.63
CA ALA A 142 8.69 -1.02 11.93
C ALA A 142 8.47 0.45 12.29
N ARG A 143 7.97 1.21 11.32
CA ARG A 143 7.47 2.56 11.51
C ARG A 143 6.10 2.70 10.87
N GLY A 144 5.25 3.51 11.47
CA GLY A 144 3.89 3.69 10.95
C GLY A 144 3.30 5.02 11.33
N GLY A 145 2.16 5.32 10.71
CA GLY A 145 1.39 6.53 10.96
C GLY A 145 0.43 6.85 9.83
N HIS A 146 -0.11 8.05 9.86
CA HIS A 146 -0.89 8.60 8.77
C HIS A 146 -0.01 8.75 7.52
N LEU A 147 -0.50 8.28 6.38
CA LEU A 147 0.23 8.36 5.13
C LEU A 147 -0.11 9.65 4.38
N PHE A 148 0.91 10.50 4.16
CA PHE A 148 0.79 11.67 3.29
C PHE A 148 1.25 11.38 1.86
N GLU A 149 2.39 10.70 1.73
CA GLU A 149 3.02 10.41 0.45
C GLU A 149 3.78 9.09 0.52
N ALA A 150 3.78 8.31 -0.57
CA ALA A 150 4.62 7.13 -0.71
C ALA A 150 4.96 6.88 -2.18
N THR A 151 6.25 6.83 -2.50
CA THR A 151 6.73 6.48 -3.85
C THR A 151 7.01 5.00 -3.92
N VAL A 152 6.35 4.32 -4.84
CA VAL A 152 6.39 2.86 -5.01
C VAL A 152 7.74 2.36 -5.53
N ARG A 153 8.20 1.22 -4.98
CA ARG A 153 9.30 0.40 -5.49
C ARG A 153 9.34 -0.96 -4.79
N PRO A 154 9.19 -2.12 -5.47
CA PRO A 154 8.87 -2.27 -6.89
C PRO A 154 7.37 -2.16 -7.19
N THR A 155 6.50 -2.52 -6.24
CA THR A 155 5.04 -2.54 -6.38
C THR A 155 4.33 -2.26 -5.06
N VAL A 156 3.12 -1.69 -5.14
CA VAL A 156 2.15 -1.67 -4.06
C VAL A 156 0.84 -2.21 -4.62
N GLU A 157 0.25 -3.18 -3.92
CA GLU A 157 -0.93 -3.91 -4.32
C GLU A 157 -2.03 -3.70 -3.30
N LEU A 158 -3.14 -3.10 -3.73
CA LEU A 158 -4.25 -2.74 -2.86
C LEU A 158 -5.54 -3.39 -3.33
N VAL A 159 -6.36 -3.82 -2.38
CA VAL A 159 -7.78 -4.13 -2.61
C VAL A 159 -8.60 -2.96 -2.11
N LEU A 160 -9.38 -2.36 -3.01
CA LEU A 160 -10.30 -1.26 -2.71
C LEU A 160 -11.73 -1.73 -2.92
N THR A 161 -12.54 -1.74 -1.84
CA THR A 161 -13.98 -1.96 -1.94
C THR A 161 -14.69 -0.61 -1.87
N ALA A 162 -15.40 -0.27 -2.93
CA ALA A 162 -16.18 0.96 -3.06
C ALA A 162 -17.66 0.70 -2.81
N TYR A 163 -18.30 1.57 -2.03
CA TYR A 163 -19.71 1.49 -1.67
C TYR A 163 -20.55 2.51 -2.45
N PRO A 164 -21.81 2.18 -2.77
CA PRO A 164 -22.69 3.05 -3.58
C PRO A 164 -23.20 4.27 -2.80
N ARG A 165 -23.33 4.15 -1.47
CA ARG A 165 -23.81 5.25 -0.64
C ARG A 165 -22.67 6.16 -0.24
N PRO A 166 -22.79 7.50 -0.43
CA PRO A 166 -21.75 8.43 -0.05
C PRO A 166 -21.60 8.50 1.47
N VAL A 167 -20.36 8.45 1.92
CA VAL A 167 -19.96 8.80 3.29
C VAL A 167 -19.29 10.15 3.25
N ARG A 168 -19.57 11.00 4.23
CA ARG A 168 -19.04 12.36 4.29
C ARG A 168 -18.13 12.55 5.48
N ARG A 169 -17.34 13.61 5.41
CA ARG A 169 -16.54 14.10 6.53
C ARG A 169 -16.92 15.53 6.86
N LYS A 170 -16.93 15.83 8.14
CA LYS A 170 -17.17 17.15 8.68
C LYS A 170 -15.94 17.60 9.47
N THR A 171 -15.61 18.87 9.38
CA THR A 171 -14.54 19.44 10.19
C THR A 171 -14.93 19.40 11.66
N ASP A 172 -14.16 18.68 12.45
CA ASP A 172 -14.31 18.65 13.89
C ASP A 172 -13.79 19.97 14.49
N PRO A 173 -14.60 20.70 15.28
CA PRO A 173 -14.20 21.99 15.82
C PRO A 173 -13.08 21.89 16.87
N GLU A 174 -12.94 20.74 17.52
CA GLU A 174 -11.91 20.54 18.53
C GLU A 174 -10.53 20.34 17.90
N THR A 175 -10.44 19.47 16.91
CA THR A 175 -9.16 19.06 16.29
C THR A 175 -8.85 19.77 14.99
N GLY A 176 -9.88 20.32 14.31
CA GLY A 176 -9.78 20.87 12.96
C GLY A 176 -9.70 19.80 11.86
N LEU A 177 -9.75 18.50 12.22
CA LEU A 177 -9.66 17.39 11.28
C LEU A 177 -11.00 17.09 10.60
N PRO A 178 -11.00 16.61 9.34
CA PRO A 178 -12.20 16.13 8.68
C PRO A 178 -12.53 14.71 9.18
N LEU A 179 -13.36 14.61 10.22
CA LEU A 179 -13.81 13.34 10.79
C LEU A 179 -15.01 12.77 10.03
N LEU A 180 -15.21 11.43 10.08
CA LEU A 180 -16.36 10.79 9.47
C LEU A 180 -17.66 11.26 10.13
N ASP A 181 -18.66 11.56 9.30
CA ASP A 181 -20.00 11.99 9.67
C ASP A 181 -20.99 11.06 8.93
N PRO A 182 -21.35 9.88 9.56
CA PRO A 182 -22.15 8.83 8.94
C PRO A 182 -23.61 9.19 8.72
#